data_4ab9f8ba1bd2900381d46766052e3867
#
_entry.id   4ab9f8ba1bd2900381d46766052e3867
#
_cell.length_a   1.000
_cell.length_b   1.000
_cell.length_c   1.000
_cell.angle_alpha   90.00
_cell.angle_beta   90.00
_cell.angle_gamma   90.00
#
_symmetry.space_group_name_H-M   'P 1'
#
loop_
_entity.id
_entity.type
_entity.pdbx_description
1 polymer ?
#
loop_
_entity_poly.entity_id
_entity_poly.type
_entity_poly.pdbx_seq_one_letter_code
_entity_poly.pdbx_strand_id
1 'polypeptide(L)'
;FGNVGDPLNYDADEKVAAGYAMAKLNLPDWELIAGLRIENTNQGYSLKFPRNVDPTGRQKYTDYLPSIHIKRILTDHMNLRLSYARAINRPSFFEIVPYSIINEEYKEKGNPSLKHTVADNVDLRWEFFPKPSEQFMAGLFYKHLQNPIEYGLINEGQDTYYMPMNMGNANNMGLEIDILKFFNKFGIKANYTFTHSRITTDKRTMQGNDIITVRQSRPLYGQAAHVANLSLLFKDTRNGWDAQLTGSFISRRLADVS
;
A
#
# COMPACT_ATOMS: atom_id res chain seq x y z
N PHE A 1 31.17 -5.07 -5.64
CA PHE A 1 31.01 -4.48 -4.36
C PHE A 1 31.62 -3.09 -4.43
N GLY A 2 30.93 -2.06 -3.87
CA GLY A 2 31.19 -0.64 -4.09
C GLY A 2 32.61 -0.18 -3.77
N ASN A 3 32.98 0.94 -4.35
CA ASN A 3 34.26 1.60 -4.11
C ASN A 3 34.35 2.02 -2.61
N VAL A 4 35.56 2.02 -2.05
CA VAL A 4 35.81 2.64 -0.75
C VAL A 4 35.37 4.09 -0.83
N GLY A 5 34.38 4.50 -0.07
CA GLY A 5 33.77 5.84 -0.12
C GLY A 5 32.45 5.91 -0.90
N ASP A 6 31.90 4.79 -1.37
CA ASP A 6 30.54 4.71 -1.89
C ASP A 6 29.55 5.09 -0.78
N PRO A 7 28.70 6.11 -0.97
CA PRO A 7 27.71 6.53 0.03
C PRO A 7 26.67 5.45 0.35
N LEU A 8 26.52 4.44 -0.51
CA LEU A 8 25.65 3.28 -0.27
C LEU A 8 26.34 2.15 0.52
N ASN A 9 27.58 2.34 0.99
CA ASN A 9 28.29 1.34 1.78
C ASN A 9 27.94 1.50 3.28
N TYR A 10 26.97 0.72 3.73
CA TYR A 10 26.48 0.73 5.12
C TYR A 10 26.12 -0.68 5.59
N ASP A 11 26.15 -0.88 6.92
CA ASP A 11 25.51 -2.01 7.58
C ASP A 11 24.14 -1.58 8.09
N ALA A 12 23.15 -2.46 7.98
CA ALA A 12 21.83 -2.23 8.53
C ALA A 12 21.27 -3.49 9.20
N ASP A 13 20.50 -3.29 10.27
CA ASP A 13 19.83 -4.37 11.00
C ASP A 13 18.39 -4.01 11.32
N GLU A 14 17.50 -4.99 11.21
CA GLU A 14 16.12 -4.91 11.69
C GLU A 14 15.82 -6.11 12.59
N LYS A 15 15.30 -5.83 13.79
CA LYS A 15 14.83 -6.83 14.73
C LYS A 15 13.39 -6.57 15.08
N VAL A 16 12.52 -7.54 14.80
CA VAL A 16 11.10 -7.46 15.12
C VAL A 16 10.77 -8.57 16.12
N ALA A 17 10.31 -8.18 17.32
CA ALA A 17 9.72 -9.08 18.28
C ALA A 17 8.21 -8.88 18.29
N ALA A 18 7.44 -9.97 18.16
CA ALA A 18 5.99 -9.86 18.05
C ALA A 18 5.29 -11.00 18.79
N GLY A 19 4.11 -10.67 19.32
CA GLY A 19 3.16 -11.64 19.88
C GLY A 19 1.76 -11.35 19.35
N TYR A 20 0.91 -12.38 19.25
CA TYR A 20 -0.49 -12.20 18.85
C TYR A 20 -1.41 -13.13 19.60
N ALA A 21 -2.66 -12.70 19.75
CA ALA A 21 -3.77 -13.51 20.22
C ALA A 21 -4.97 -13.32 19.27
N MET A 22 -5.71 -14.40 19.06
CA MET A 22 -6.88 -14.40 18.19
C MET A 22 -7.97 -15.29 18.78
N ALA A 23 -9.23 -14.84 18.69
CA ALA A 23 -10.41 -15.60 19.04
C ALA A 23 -11.32 -15.76 17.82
N LYS A 24 -11.89 -16.95 17.67
CA LYS A 24 -12.91 -17.25 16.64
C LYS A 24 -14.16 -17.76 17.31
N LEU A 25 -15.31 -17.16 16.95
CA LEU A 25 -16.63 -17.56 17.39
C LEU A 25 -17.47 -17.92 16.17
N ASN A 26 -17.99 -19.14 16.14
CA ASN A 26 -18.92 -19.62 15.13
C ASN A 26 -20.32 -19.72 15.75
N LEU A 27 -21.27 -19.03 15.15
CA LEU A 27 -22.70 -19.09 15.44
C LEU A 27 -23.41 -19.62 14.17
N PRO A 28 -24.70 -20.01 14.21
CA PRO A 28 -25.36 -20.61 13.04
C PRO A 28 -25.20 -19.83 11.74
N ASP A 29 -25.39 -18.52 11.76
CA ASP A 29 -25.31 -17.65 10.56
C ASP A 29 -24.15 -16.66 10.60
N TRP A 30 -23.30 -16.72 11.64
CA TRP A 30 -22.22 -15.77 11.84
C TRP A 30 -20.89 -16.44 12.14
N GLU A 31 -19.84 -15.89 11.55
CA GLU A 31 -18.47 -16.19 11.91
C GLU A 31 -17.78 -14.89 12.31
N LEU A 32 -17.29 -14.84 13.54
CA LEU A 32 -16.60 -13.69 14.10
C LEU A 32 -15.15 -14.08 14.40
N ILE A 33 -14.21 -13.27 13.94
CA ILE A 33 -12.79 -13.41 14.26
C ILE A 33 -12.31 -12.07 14.76
N ALA A 34 -11.68 -12.05 15.93
CA ALA A 34 -11.03 -10.87 16.47
C ALA A 34 -9.60 -11.22 16.89
N GLY A 35 -8.66 -10.35 16.58
CA GLY A 35 -7.26 -10.54 16.91
C GLY A 35 -6.57 -9.25 17.28
N LEU A 36 -5.49 -9.39 18.04
CA LEU A 36 -4.54 -8.32 18.34
C LEU A 36 -3.14 -8.87 18.18
N ARG A 37 -2.34 -8.18 17.37
CA ARG A 37 -0.90 -8.40 17.26
C ARG A 37 -0.17 -7.18 17.80
N ILE A 38 0.86 -7.41 18.60
CA ILE A 38 1.74 -6.36 19.13
C ILE A 38 3.13 -6.63 18.54
N GLU A 39 3.72 -5.62 17.90
CA GLU A 39 5.06 -5.69 17.33
C GLU A 39 5.96 -4.62 17.94
N ASN A 40 7.14 -5.00 18.36
CA ASN A 40 8.22 -4.10 18.71
C ASN A 40 9.30 -4.18 17.63
N THR A 41 9.52 -3.08 16.96
CA THR A 41 10.53 -2.94 15.89
C THR A 41 11.72 -2.14 16.39
N ASN A 42 12.91 -2.64 16.06
CA ASN A 42 14.18 -1.97 16.31
C ASN A 42 14.99 -2.05 15.02
N GLN A 43 15.06 -0.93 14.30
CA GLN A 43 15.67 -0.80 12.98
C GLN A 43 16.81 0.23 13.07
N GLY A 44 17.98 -0.11 12.52
CA GLY A 44 19.14 0.77 12.57
C GLY A 44 20.09 0.60 11.41
N TYR A 45 20.98 1.59 11.25
CA TYR A 45 22.04 1.58 10.25
C TYR A 45 23.35 2.12 10.82
N SER A 46 24.46 1.78 10.16
CA SER A 46 25.81 2.31 10.40
C SER A 46 26.51 2.52 9.07
N LEU A 47 26.85 3.78 8.78
CA LEU A 47 27.58 4.16 7.57
C LEU A 47 29.05 3.80 7.69
N LYS A 48 29.63 3.22 6.62
CA LYS A 48 31.08 2.93 6.58
C LYS A 48 31.90 4.18 6.32
N PHE A 49 31.37 5.12 5.55
CA PHE A 49 32.04 6.36 5.13
C PHE A 49 31.11 7.57 5.29
N PRO A 50 30.80 7.98 6.55
CA PRO A 50 29.93 9.12 6.80
C PRO A 50 30.57 10.42 6.32
N ARG A 51 29.82 11.26 5.58
CA ARG A 51 30.24 12.59 5.13
C ARG A 51 29.24 13.62 5.61
N ASN A 52 29.60 14.39 6.66
CA ASN A 52 28.77 15.47 7.21
C ASN A 52 27.35 15.04 7.64
N VAL A 53 27.19 13.78 8.02
CA VAL A 53 25.94 13.20 8.55
C VAL A 53 26.26 12.30 9.74
N ASP A 54 25.27 12.04 10.58
CA ASP A 54 25.41 11.10 11.69
C ASP A 54 25.76 9.68 11.16
N PRO A 55 26.85 9.08 11.65
CA PRO A 55 27.33 7.80 11.15
C PRO A 55 26.37 6.64 11.44
N THR A 56 25.52 6.77 12.44
CA THR A 56 24.58 5.73 12.87
C THR A 56 23.20 6.31 13.14
N GLY A 57 22.17 5.55 12.86
CA GLY A 57 20.80 5.89 13.24
C GLY A 57 20.06 4.66 13.74
N ARG A 58 19.11 4.87 14.65
CA ARG A 58 18.28 3.79 15.18
C ARG A 58 16.91 4.30 15.58
N GLN A 59 15.88 3.55 15.14
CA GLN A 59 14.50 3.79 15.48
C GLN A 59 13.94 2.59 16.25
N LYS A 60 13.17 2.87 17.31
CA LYS A 60 12.46 1.85 18.08
C LYS A 60 11.02 2.30 18.28
N TYR A 61 10.07 1.42 17.97
CA TYR A 61 8.66 1.71 18.14
C TYR A 61 7.87 0.44 18.39
N THR A 62 6.65 0.59 18.94
CA THR A 62 5.75 -0.52 19.20
C THR A 62 4.41 -0.23 18.57
N ASP A 63 3.92 -1.17 17.80
CA ASP A 63 2.63 -1.09 17.10
C ASP A 63 1.62 -2.06 17.65
N TYR A 64 0.39 -1.60 17.78
CA TYR A 64 -0.78 -2.40 18.12
C TYR A 64 -1.63 -2.57 16.87
N LEU A 65 -1.78 -3.81 16.41
CA LEU A 65 -2.39 -4.17 15.14
C LEU A 65 -3.65 -5.00 15.39
N PRO A 66 -4.76 -4.36 15.77
CA PRO A 66 -6.05 -5.04 15.92
C PRO A 66 -6.62 -5.45 14.57
N SER A 67 -7.37 -6.55 14.55
CA SER A 67 -8.15 -7.02 13.41
C SER A 67 -9.48 -7.60 13.86
N ILE A 68 -10.53 -7.33 13.06
CA ILE A 68 -11.87 -7.88 13.28
C ILE A 68 -12.42 -8.30 11.92
N HIS A 69 -12.94 -9.52 11.84
CA HIS A 69 -13.61 -10.05 10.66
C HIS A 69 -14.96 -10.59 11.08
N ILE A 70 -16.00 -10.12 10.42
CA ILE A 70 -17.37 -10.54 10.63
C ILE A 70 -17.89 -11.09 9.31
N LYS A 71 -18.33 -12.33 9.29
CA LYS A 71 -19.01 -12.95 8.16
C LYS A 71 -20.43 -13.30 8.58
N ARG A 72 -21.40 -12.86 7.80
CA ARG A 72 -22.79 -13.30 7.90
C ARG A 72 -23.12 -14.19 6.71
N ILE A 73 -23.63 -15.37 6.99
CA ILE A 73 -24.20 -16.27 5.99
C ILE A 73 -25.65 -15.80 5.76
N LEU A 74 -25.92 -15.30 4.55
CA LEU A 74 -27.24 -14.82 4.16
C LEU A 74 -28.11 -15.97 3.60
N THR A 75 -27.49 -16.83 2.82
CA THR A 75 -28.04 -18.07 2.24
C THR A 75 -26.90 -19.07 2.02
N ASP A 76 -27.22 -20.29 1.60
CA ASP A 76 -26.21 -21.31 1.26
C ASP A 76 -25.22 -20.86 0.17
N HIS A 77 -25.59 -19.83 -0.59
CA HIS A 77 -24.80 -19.31 -1.70
C HIS A 77 -24.35 -17.85 -1.54
N MET A 78 -24.77 -17.17 -0.46
CA MET A 78 -24.46 -15.75 -0.28
C MET A 78 -23.89 -15.47 1.10
N ASN A 79 -22.86 -14.63 1.13
CA ASN A 79 -22.25 -14.11 2.34
C ASN A 79 -22.12 -12.59 2.29
N LEU A 80 -22.15 -11.96 3.45
CA LEU A 80 -21.72 -10.59 3.66
C LEU A 80 -20.55 -10.60 4.63
N ARG A 81 -19.46 -9.92 4.27
CA ARG A 81 -18.25 -9.78 5.10
C ARG A 81 -18.00 -8.33 5.42
N LEU A 82 -17.71 -8.05 6.68
CA LEU A 82 -17.15 -6.78 7.14
C LEU A 82 -15.81 -7.08 7.79
N SER A 83 -14.77 -6.34 7.44
CA SER A 83 -13.48 -6.43 8.10
C SER A 83 -12.90 -5.08 8.44
N TYR A 84 -12.16 -5.06 9.53
CA TYR A 84 -11.28 -3.98 9.94
C TYR A 84 -9.91 -4.58 10.27
N ALA A 85 -8.85 -3.95 9.79
CA ALA A 85 -7.50 -4.31 10.18
C ALA A 85 -6.57 -3.09 10.16
N ARG A 86 -5.78 -2.94 11.21
CA ARG A 86 -4.64 -2.03 11.22
C ARG A 86 -3.39 -2.75 10.72
N ALA A 87 -2.67 -2.11 9.81
CA ALA A 87 -1.41 -2.58 9.26
C ALA A 87 -0.37 -1.47 9.30
N ILE A 88 0.89 -1.84 9.17
CA ILE A 88 2.01 -0.89 9.07
C ILE A 88 2.86 -1.17 7.84
N ASN A 89 3.50 -0.11 7.33
CA ASN A 89 4.56 -0.22 6.34
C ASN A 89 5.80 0.49 6.87
N ARG A 90 6.87 -0.27 7.10
CA ARG A 90 8.15 0.23 7.57
C ARG A 90 8.92 0.84 6.43
N PRO A 91 9.64 1.95 6.64
CA PRO A 91 10.58 2.42 5.65
C PRO A 91 11.68 1.39 5.43
N SER A 92 12.11 1.24 4.19
CA SER A 92 13.25 0.40 3.83
C SER A 92 14.57 1.02 4.31
N PHE A 93 15.63 0.23 4.35
CA PHE A 93 16.96 0.76 4.69
C PHE A 93 17.41 1.81 3.69
N PHE A 94 17.11 1.63 2.42
CA PHE A 94 17.42 2.61 1.38
C PHE A 94 16.72 3.96 1.62
N GLU A 95 15.53 3.96 2.20
CA GLU A 95 14.81 5.19 2.51
C GLU A 95 15.33 5.92 3.76
N ILE A 96 15.81 5.17 4.79
CA ILE A 96 16.23 5.78 6.06
C ILE A 96 17.74 6.09 6.15
N VAL A 97 18.58 5.44 5.36
CA VAL A 97 20.03 5.68 5.39
C VAL A 97 20.34 7.02 4.72
N PRO A 98 21.06 7.94 5.39
CA PRO A 98 21.34 9.28 4.88
C PRO A 98 22.49 9.26 3.85
N TYR A 99 22.35 8.43 2.80
CA TYR A 99 23.24 8.49 1.66
C TYR A 99 23.00 9.74 0.81
N SER A 100 23.92 10.10 -0.05
CA SER A 100 23.73 11.15 -1.05
C SER A 100 24.37 10.72 -2.36
N ILE A 101 23.54 10.59 -3.40
CA ILE A 101 23.97 10.30 -4.78
C ILE A 101 23.71 11.54 -5.63
N ILE A 102 24.68 11.90 -6.46
CA ILE A 102 24.55 13.05 -7.36
C ILE A 102 24.12 12.51 -8.72
N ASN A 103 22.91 12.88 -9.15
CA ASN A 103 22.42 12.69 -10.50
C ASN A 103 22.56 13.98 -11.31
N GLU A 104 22.26 13.96 -12.60
CA GLU A 104 22.42 15.13 -13.48
C GLU A 104 21.50 16.31 -13.09
N GLU A 105 20.28 16.03 -12.65
CA GLU A 105 19.25 17.04 -12.36
C GLU A 105 19.01 17.29 -10.86
N TYR A 106 19.26 16.30 -10.03
CA TYR A 106 19.03 16.38 -8.58
C TYR A 106 19.97 15.47 -7.80
N LYS A 107 20.10 15.72 -6.51
CA LYS A 107 20.76 14.81 -5.58
C LYS A 107 19.73 13.90 -4.96
N GLU A 108 20.01 12.59 -4.94
CA GLU A 108 19.18 11.62 -4.23
C GLU A 108 19.70 11.40 -2.82
N LYS A 109 18.81 11.38 -1.83
CA LYS A 109 19.18 11.34 -0.42
C LYS A 109 18.15 10.52 0.36
N GLY A 110 18.60 9.67 1.27
CA GLY A 110 17.74 9.02 2.24
C GLY A 110 17.36 9.95 3.40
N ASN A 111 16.34 9.57 4.16
CA ASN A 111 15.79 10.37 5.25
C ASN A 111 15.70 9.58 6.56
N PRO A 112 16.66 9.76 7.49
CA PRO A 112 16.65 9.05 8.78
C PRO A 112 15.50 9.45 9.72
N SER A 113 14.79 10.55 9.41
CA SER A 113 13.65 11.03 10.20
C SER A 113 12.31 10.42 9.80
N LEU A 114 12.29 9.49 8.81
CA LEU A 114 11.07 8.82 8.37
C LEU A 114 10.41 8.05 9.51
N LYS A 115 9.09 8.20 9.59
CA LYS A 115 8.23 7.38 10.42
C LYS A 115 7.61 6.28 9.55
N HIS A 116 7.32 5.14 10.17
CA HIS A 116 6.54 4.10 9.50
C HIS A 116 5.11 4.58 9.20
N THR A 117 4.55 4.09 8.09
CA THR A 117 3.14 4.35 7.74
C THR A 117 2.25 3.43 8.54
N VAL A 118 1.16 3.97 9.08
CA VAL A 118 0.07 3.19 9.69
C VAL A 118 -1.15 3.26 8.78
N ALA A 119 -1.79 2.13 8.53
CA ALA A 119 -2.97 2.00 7.69
C ALA A 119 -4.12 1.36 8.46
N ASP A 120 -5.23 2.08 8.59
CA ASP A 120 -6.50 1.55 9.04
C ASP A 120 -7.35 1.19 7.82
N ASN A 121 -7.73 -0.09 7.68
CA ASN A 121 -8.46 -0.63 6.55
C ASN A 121 -9.85 -1.11 7.01
N VAL A 122 -10.88 -0.70 6.28
CA VAL A 122 -12.26 -1.18 6.46
C VAL A 122 -12.75 -1.68 5.11
N ASP A 123 -13.27 -2.91 5.08
CA ASP A 123 -13.79 -3.55 3.87
C ASP A 123 -15.17 -4.14 4.14
N LEU A 124 -16.11 -3.88 3.24
CA LEU A 124 -17.43 -4.51 3.19
C LEU A 124 -17.54 -5.26 1.87
N ARG A 125 -17.80 -6.57 1.90
CA ARG A 125 -17.87 -7.43 0.71
C ARG A 125 -19.12 -8.29 0.73
N TRP A 126 -19.87 -8.24 -0.34
CA TRP A 126 -20.92 -9.20 -0.68
C TRP A 126 -20.36 -10.27 -1.61
N GLU A 127 -20.68 -11.52 -1.34
CA GLU A 127 -20.21 -12.71 -2.08
C GLU A 127 -21.41 -13.56 -2.47
N PHE A 128 -21.47 -13.95 -3.75
CA PHE A 128 -22.49 -14.85 -4.26
C PHE A 128 -21.86 -15.96 -5.11
N PHE A 129 -22.10 -17.21 -4.74
CA PHE A 129 -21.58 -18.42 -5.35
C PHE A 129 -22.72 -19.28 -5.88
N PRO A 130 -23.34 -18.96 -7.04
CA PRO A 130 -24.50 -19.71 -7.54
C PRO A 130 -24.19 -21.15 -7.88
N LYS A 131 -22.94 -21.46 -8.24
CA LYS A 131 -22.40 -22.80 -8.53
C LYS A 131 -20.93 -22.87 -8.08
N PRO A 132 -20.36 -24.09 -7.90
CA PRO A 132 -18.97 -24.24 -7.44
C PRO A 132 -17.91 -23.56 -8.31
N SER A 133 -18.20 -23.34 -9.60
CA SER A 133 -17.28 -22.69 -10.55
C SER A 133 -17.69 -21.27 -10.93
N GLU A 134 -18.66 -20.67 -10.25
CA GLU A 134 -19.19 -19.35 -10.54
C GLU A 134 -19.14 -18.48 -9.29
N GLN A 135 -18.76 -17.22 -9.45
CA GLN A 135 -18.73 -16.25 -8.35
C GLN A 135 -19.07 -14.84 -8.84
N PHE A 136 -19.75 -14.12 -7.99
CA PHE A 136 -19.99 -12.68 -8.11
C PHE A 136 -19.65 -12.05 -6.76
N MET A 137 -18.73 -11.11 -6.77
CA MET A 137 -18.35 -10.38 -5.57
C MET A 137 -18.43 -8.88 -5.84
N ALA A 138 -18.94 -8.14 -4.86
CA ALA A 138 -18.93 -6.69 -4.85
C ALA A 138 -18.44 -6.22 -3.49
N GLY A 139 -17.47 -5.31 -3.47
CA GLY A 139 -16.85 -4.80 -2.27
C GLY A 139 -16.75 -3.28 -2.27
N LEU A 140 -16.83 -2.70 -1.08
CA LEU A 140 -16.48 -1.31 -0.79
C LEU A 140 -15.31 -1.34 0.17
N PHE A 141 -14.32 -0.48 -0.06
CA PHE A 141 -13.19 -0.35 0.84
C PHE A 141 -12.93 1.11 1.21
N TYR A 142 -12.40 1.28 2.41
CA TYR A 142 -11.86 2.54 2.90
C TYR A 142 -10.55 2.28 3.63
N LYS A 143 -9.51 3.03 3.25
CA LYS A 143 -8.19 2.95 3.86
C LYS A 143 -7.74 4.34 4.27
N HIS A 144 -7.43 4.51 5.55
CA HIS A 144 -6.81 5.71 6.09
C HIS A 144 -5.32 5.45 6.34
N LEU A 145 -4.47 6.27 5.74
CA LEU A 145 -3.01 6.18 5.86
C LEU A 145 -2.51 7.35 6.68
N GLN A 146 -1.77 7.05 7.73
CA GLN A 146 -1.03 8.03 8.53
C GLN A 146 0.44 7.94 8.14
N ASN A 147 1.08 9.10 7.92
CA ASN A 147 2.47 9.21 7.50
C ASN A 147 2.83 8.35 6.26
N PRO A 148 2.05 8.36 5.15
CA PRO A 148 2.48 7.69 3.94
C PRO A 148 3.84 8.23 3.48
N ILE A 149 4.70 7.32 3.00
CA ILE A 149 6.02 7.67 2.49
C ILE A 149 5.91 7.85 0.98
N GLU A 150 6.25 9.03 0.50
CA GLU A 150 6.37 9.34 -0.93
C GLU A 150 7.66 10.10 -1.18
N TYR A 151 8.22 9.94 -2.38
CA TYR A 151 9.38 10.70 -2.82
C TYR A 151 8.96 12.07 -3.31
N GLY A 152 9.73 13.09 -2.98
CA GLY A 152 9.51 14.46 -3.43
C GLY A 152 10.80 15.24 -3.57
N LEU A 153 10.74 16.31 -4.34
CA LEU A 153 11.85 17.24 -4.52
C LEU A 153 11.83 18.30 -3.39
N ILE A 154 12.98 18.47 -2.73
CA ILE A 154 13.20 19.48 -1.71
C ILE A 154 14.38 20.36 -2.12
N ASN A 155 14.20 21.67 -2.04
CA ASN A 155 15.26 22.63 -2.22
C ASN A 155 15.89 22.98 -0.87
N GLU A 156 17.17 22.69 -0.68
CA GLU A 156 17.98 23.06 0.48
C GLU A 156 19.14 23.96 0.01
N GLY A 157 19.01 25.28 0.16
CA GLY A 157 19.97 26.24 -0.35
C GLY A 157 20.01 26.26 -1.88
N GLN A 158 21.17 25.92 -2.47
CA GLN A 158 21.36 25.83 -3.93
C GLN A 158 21.13 24.41 -4.49
N ASP A 159 20.89 23.44 -3.64
CA ASP A 159 20.76 22.04 -4.02
C ASP A 159 19.29 21.60 -4.03
N THR A 160 18.93 20.78 -5.03
CA THR A 160 17.66 20.08 -5.10
C THR A 160 17.87 18.61 -4.74
N TYR A 161 17.13 18.14 -3.75
CA TYR A 161 17.17 16.76 -3.27
C TYR A 161 15.88 16.03 -3.59
N TYR A 162 16.00 14.84 -4.21
CA TYR A 162 14.92 13.87 -4.33
C TYR A 162 15.02 12.90 -3.15
N MET A 163 14.05 12.92 -2.26
CA MET A 163 14.12 12.13 -1.03
C MET A 163 12.75 11.65 -0.55
N PRO A 164 12.72 10.51 0.17
CA PRO A 164 11.48 10.02 0.77
C PRO A 164 11.06 10.87 1.96
N MET A 165 9.75 11.15 2.06
CA MET A 165 9.15 11.97 3.11
C MET A 165 7.82 11.40 3.57
N ASN A 166 7.46 11.65 4.83
CA ASN A 166 6.09 11.40 5.29
C ASN A 166 5.18 12.56 4.86
N MET A 167 4.22 12.27 4.00
CA MET A 167 3.35 13.26 3.34
C MET A 167 2.00 13.47 4.06
N GLY A 168 2.02 13.60 5.40
CA GLY A 168 0.80 13.86 6.16
C GLY A 168 -0.13 12.66 6.25
N ASN A 169 -1.41 12.83 5.86
CA ASN A 169 -2.41 11.76 5.88
C ASN A 169 -3.05 11.59 4.51
N ALA A 170 -3.41 10.35 4.17
CA ALA A 170 -4.09 10.04 2.93
C ALA A 170 -5.29 9.12 3.16
N ASN A 171 -6.25 9.20 2.25
CA ASN A 171 -7.42 8.33 2.23
C ASN A 171 -7.58 7.72 0.85
N ASN A 172 -7.81 6.41 0.82
CA ASN A 172 -8.23 5.68 -0.37
C ASN A 172 -9.58 5.04 -0.09
N MET A 173 -10.53 5.25 -0.98
CA MET A 173 -11.83 4.60 -0.92
C MET A 173 -12.24 4.17 -2.32
N GLY A 174 -13.03 3.12 -2.39
CA GLY A 174 -13.46 2.65 -3.70
C GLY A 174 -14.38 1.46 -3.64
N LEU A 175 -14.58 0.90 -4.83
CA LEU A 175 -15.37 -0.31 -5.02
C LEU A 175 -14.57 -1.32 -5.84
N GLU A 176 -14.85 -2.59 -5.58
CA GLU A 176 -14.30 -3.74 -6.29
C GLU A 176 -15.44 -4.62 -6.77
N ILE A 177 -15.35 -5.12 -7.99
CA ILE A 177 -16.27 -6.10 -8.57
C ILE A 177 -15.42 -7.23 -9.13
N ASP A 178 -15.79 -8.46 -8.83
CA ASP A 178 -15.20 -9.68 -9.38
C ASP A 178 -16.31 -10.61 -9.86
N ILE A 179 -16.20 -11.07 -11.10
CA ILE A 179 -17.18 -11.93 -11.75
C ILE A 179 -16.45 -13.11 -12.39
N LEU A 180 -16.92 -14.32 -12.11
CA LEU A 180 -16.59 -15.52 -12.87
C LEU A 180 -17.89 -16.25 -13.20
N LYS A 181 -18.21 -16.35 -14.48
CA LYS A 181 -19.44 -16.98 -14.97
C LYS A 181 -19.14 -17.88 -16.15
N PHE A 182 -19.71 -19.10 -16.14
CA PHE A 182 -19.65 -20.03 -17.25
C PHE A 182 -21.01 -20.18 -17.95
N PHE A 183 -20.95 -20.20 -19.27
CA PHE A 183 -22.03 -20.50 -20.19
C PHE A 183 -21.62 -21.73 -20.99
N ASN A 184 -21.94 -22.92 -20.46
CA ASN A 184 -21.48 -24.21 -20.99
C ASN A 184 -19.93 -24.29 -21.01
N LYS A 185 -19.31 -24.30 -22.20
CA LYS A 185 -17.85 -24.38 -22.39
C LYS A 185 -17.17 -22.98 -22.36
N PHE A 186 -17.91 -21.91 -22.49
CA PHE A 186 -17.40 -20.55 -22.49
C PHE A 186 -17.55 -19.92 -21.11
N GLY A 187 -16.55 -19.18 -20.69
CA GLY A 187 -16.57 -18.46 -19.44
C GLY A 187 -16.07 -17.01 -19.59
N ILE A 188 -16.54 -16.18 -18.70
CA ILE A 188 -16.07 -14.79 -18.55
C ILE A 188 -15.55 -14.65 -17.13
N LYS A 189 -14.29 -14.18 -16.99
CA LYS A 189 -13.73 -13.70 -15.74
C LYS A 189 -13.44 -12.21 -15.89
N ALA A 190 -14.02 -11.40 -15.04
CA ALA A 190 -13.82 -9.96 -15.06
C ALA A 190 -13.59 -9.45 -13.63
N ASN A 191 -12.64 -8.53 -13.46
CA ASN A 191 -12.53 -7.75 -12.24
C ASN A 191 -12.38 -6.28 -12.59
N TYR A 192 -12.93 -5.44 -11.73
CA TYR A 192 -12.86 -4.01 -11.86
C TYR A 192 -12.70 -3.38 -10.48
N THR A 193 -11.75 -2.45 -10.36
CA THR A 193 -11.52 -1.65 -9.15
C THR A 193 -11.59 -0.17 -9.51
N PHE A 194 -12.43 0.55 -8.79
CA PHE A 194 -12.41 2.01 -8.76
C PHE A 194 -11.82 2.49 -7.44
N THR A 195 -10.83 3.39 -7.49
CA THR A 195 -10.19 3.98 -6.31
C THR A 195 -10.22 5.49 -6.40
N HIS A 196 -10.88 6.13 -5.44
CA HIS A 196 -10.71 7.55 -5.16
C HIS A 196 -9.64 7.71 -4.09
N SER A 197 -8.49 8.25 -4.50
CA SER A 197 -7.33 8.47 -3.66
C SER A 197 -7.15 9.95 -3.39
N ARG A 198 -6.86 10.32 -2.14
CA ARG A 198 -6.63 11.71 -1.76
C ARG A 198 -5.59 11.80 -0.65
N ILE A 199 -4.49 12.49 -0.94
CA ILE A 199 -3.50 12.95 0.03
C ILE A 199 -3.58 14.46 0.15
N THR A 200 -3.40 14.98 1.36
CA THR A 200 -3.35 16.42 1.62
C THR A 200 -2.03 16.76 2.27
N THR A 201 -1.27 17.62 1.60
CA THR A 201 0.06 18.06 2.03
C THR A 201 0.13 19.58 2.10
N ASP A 202 0.96 20.10 2.98
CA ASP A 202 1.29 21.51 3.02
C ASP A 202 2.55 21.76 2.18
N LYS A 203 2.37 22.46 1.06
CA LYS A 203 3.44 22.80 0.12
C LYS A 203 3.85 24.26 0.32
N ARG A 204 5.16 24.49 0.50
CA ARG A 204 5.71 25.85 0.47
C ARG A 204 5.86 26.28 -0.98
N THR A 205 5.33 27.43 -1.32
CA THR A 205 5.44 28.04 -2.65
C THR A 205 5.73 29.53 -2.54
N MET A 206 6.37 30.09 -3.55
CA MET A 206 6.60 31.54 -3.60
C MET A 206 5.38 32.23 -4.22
N GLN A 207 4.88 33.27 -3.56
CA GLN A 207 3.88 34.19 -4.11
C GLN A 207 4.49 35.59 -4.09
N GLY A 208 4.98 36.05 -5.25
CA GLY A 208 5.85 37.24 -5.29
C GLY A 208 7.17 36.98 -4.57
N ASN A 209 7.52 37.81 -3.57
CA ASN A 209 8.72 37.65 -2.75
C ASN A 209 8.49 36.88 -1.45
N ASP A 210 7.24 36.46 -1.16
CA ASP A 210 6.89 35.81 0.09
C ASP A 210 6.80 34.32 -0.06
N ILE A 211 7.31 33.57 0.91
CA ILE A 211 7.13 32.11 1.02
C ILE A 211 5.82 31.87 1.75
N ILE A 212 4.83 31.35 1.04
CA ILE A 212 3.55 30.97 1.62
C ILE A 212 3.41 29.44 1.69
N THR A 213 2.66 28.97 2.67
CA THR A 213 2.29 27.56 2.77
C THR A 213 0.89 27.37 2.18
N VAL A 214 0.78 26.58 1.11
CA VAL A 214 -0.47 26.25 0.45
C VAL A 214 -0.83 24.81 0.73
N ARG A 215 -2.03 24.59 1.22
CA ARG A 215 -2.58 23.25 1.39
C ARG A 215 -3.02 22.68 0.05
N GLN A 216 -2.31 21.68 -0.43
CA GLN A 216 -2.57 21.00 -1.71
C GLN A 216 -3.17 19.61 -1.49
N SER A 217 -4.17 19.27 -2.31
CA SER A 217 -4.79 17.94 -2.31
C SER A 217 -4.67 17.32 -3.69
N ARG A 218 -4.20 16.06 -3.73
CA ARG A 218 -3.97 15.30 -4.96
C ARG A 218 -4.17 13.80 -4.75
N PRO A 219 -4.26 12.97 -5.80
CA PRO A 219 -4.15 11.53 -5.66
C PRO A 219 -2.78 11.11 -5.09
N LEU A 220 -2.70 9.94 -4.46
CA LEU A 220 -1.43 9.31 -4.09
C LEU A 220 -0.61 9.00 -5.34
N TYR A 221 0.71 9.10 -5.19
CA TYR A 221 1.67 8.70 -6.21
C TYR A 221 1.44 7.25 -6.65
N GLY A 222 1.46 7.01 -7.96
CA GLY A 222 1.31 5.69 -8.55
C GLY A 222 -0.11 5.10 -8.51
N GLN A 223 -1.08 5.75 -7.84
CA GLN A 223 -2.45 5.24 -7.71
C GLN A 223 -3.27 5.54 -8.97
N ALA A 224 -3.68 4.47 -9.68
CA ALA A 224 -4.66 4.58 -10.77
C ALA A 224 -6.08 4.60 -10.21
N ALA A 225 -6.95 5.44 -10.81
CA ALA A 225 -8.37 5.51 -10.41
C ALA A 225 -9.17 4.30 -10.88
N HIS A 226 -8.82 3.73 -12.04
CA HIS A 226 -9.52 2.59 -12.62
C HIS A 226 -8.53 1.50 -13.01
N VAL A 227 -8.81 0.27 -12.58
CA VAL A 227 -8.12 -0.94 -13.00
C VAL A 227 -9.16 -1.96 -13.40
N ALA A 228 -9.01 -2.55 -14.57
CA ALA A 228 -9.93 -3.56 -15.08
C ALA A 228 -9.16 -4.69 -15.76
N ASN A 229 -9.62 -5.93 -15.56
CA ASN A 229 -9.16 -7.08 -16.29
C ASN A 229 -10.35 -7.88 -16.80
N LEU A 230 -10.26 -8.35 -18.02
CA LEU A 230 -11.28 -9.18 -18.66
C LEU A 230 -10.61 -10.40 -19.29
N SER A 231 -11.08 -11.59 -18.95
CA SER A 231 -10.65 -12.84 -19.56
C SER A 231 -11.83 -13.56 -20.17
N LEU A 232 -11.67 -13.99 -21.39
CA LEU A 232 -12.57 -14.92 -22.07
C LEU A 232 -11.96 -16.32 -21.94
N LEU A 233 -12.78 -17.26 -21.47
CA LEU A 233 -12.37 -18.62 -21.15
C LEU A 233 -13.12 -19.59 -22.05
N PHE A 234 -12.42 -20.61 -22.54
CA PHE A 234 -13.03 -21.77 -23.20
C PHE A 234 -12.51 -23.03 -22.51
N LYS A 235 -13.42 -23.87 -22.05
CA LYS A 235 -13.09 -25.13 -21.37
C LYS A 235 -13.92 -26.27 -21.88
N ASP A 236 -13.28 -27.22 -22.54
CA ASP A 236 -13.88 -28.48 -22.98
C ASP A 236 -13.20 -29.66 -22.27
N THR A 237 -13.76 -30.03 -21.12
CA THR A 237 -13.23 -31.14 -20.31
C THR A 237 -13.34 -32.51 -20.99
N ARG A 238 -14.25 -32.69 -21.98
CA ARG A 238 -14.39 -33.96 -22.69
C ARG A 238 -13.25 -34.19 -23.66
N ASN A 239 -12.81 -33.15 -24.35
CA ASN A 239 -11.76 -33.21 -25.37
C ASN A 239 -10.41 -32.70 -24.85
N GLY A 240 -10.32 -32.27 -23.58
CA GLY A 240 -9.09 -31.80 -22.97
C GLY A 240 -8.62 -30.43 -23.46
N TRP A 241 -9.52 -29.59 -24.02
CA TRP A 241 -9.19 -28.25 -24.47
C TRP A 241 -9.44 -27.21 -23.37
N ASP A 242 -8.42 -26.34 -23.12
CA ASP A 242 -8.52 -25.17 -22.25
C ASP A 242 -7.82 -24.01 -22.94
N ALA A 243 -8.51 -22.89 -23.09
CA ALA A 243 -7.96 -21.67 -23.70
C ALA A 243 -8.45 -20.43 -22.96
N GLN A 244 -7.58 -19.43 -22.88
CA GLN A 244 -7.87 -18.15 -22.24
C GLN A 244 -7.28 -16.99 -23.05
N LEU A 245 -8.09 -15.93 -23.22
CA LEU A 245 -7.67 -14.64 -23.75
C LEU A 245 -7.91 -13.57 -22.68
N THR A 246 -6.87 -12.82 -22.31
CA THR A 246 -6.96 -11.79 -21.25
C THR A 246 -6.54 -10.43 -21.77
N GLY A 247 -7.33 -9.40 -21.44
CA GLY A 247 -7.02 -8.00 -21.60
C GLY A 247 -6.98 -7.29 -20.24
N SER A 248 -6.08 -6.31 -20.08
CA SER A 248 -5.95 -5.49 -18.87
C SER A 248 -5.98 -4.01 -19.23
N PHE A 249 -6.63 -3.22 -18.39
CA PHE A 249 -6.69 -1.77 -18.49
C PHE A 249 -6.32 -1.12 -17.16
N ILE A 250 -5.43 -0.12 -17.22
CA ILE A 250 -5.06 0.72 -16.07
C ILE A 250 -5.18 2.18 -16.53
N SER A 251 -5.95 2.97 -15.79
CA SER A 251 -6.10 4.41 -16.08
C SER A 251 -4.82 5.20 -15.79
N ARG A 252 -4.78 6.44 -16.20
CA ARG A 252 -3.69 7.36 -15.87
C ARG A 252 -3.48 7.44 -14.37
N ARG A 253 -2.22 7.58 -13.96
CA ARG A 253 -1.77 7.74 -12.58
C ARG A 253 -0.74 8.85 -12.49
N LEU A 254 -0.62 9.46 -11.33
CA LEU A 254 0.45 10.41 -11.05
C LEU A 254 1.79 9.67 -11.04
N ALA A 255 2.72 10.08 -11.89
CA ALA A 255 4.03 9.43 -12.05
C ALA A 255 5.17 10.24 -11.44
N ASP A 256 4.91 11.51 -11.08
CA ASP A 256 5.89 12.38 -10.41
C ASP A 256 5.20 13.36 -9.47
N VAL A 257 5.92 13.72 -8.40
CA VAL A 257 5.46 14.64 -7.34
C VAL A 257 6.53 15.72 -7.19
N SER A 258 6.38 16.78 -7.96
CA SER A 258 7.23 17.98 -7.86
C SER A 258 6.52 19.14 -7.15
#